data_7857dabdbecf4654a8c8e4e9f550dc80
#
_entry.id   7857dabdbecf4654a8c8e4e9f550dc80
#
_cell.length_a   1.000
_cell.length_b   1.000
_cell.length_c   1.000
_cell.angle_alpha   90.00
_cell.angle_beta   90.00
_cell.angle_gamma   90.00
#
_symmetry.space_group_name_H-M   'P 1'
#
loop_
_entity.id
_entity.type
_entity.pdbx_description
1 polymer ?
#
loop_
_entity_poly.entity_id
_entity_poly.type
_entity_poly.pdbx_seq_one_letter_code
_entity_poly.pdbx_strand_id
1 'polypeptide(L)'
;DVVHMLGMGATSSPPAPVRLASLDAFRGLTMLYMASEIWRLSAIARSFPENAFWQFIAFNTDHVQWTGGSAWDLIQPAFTFMVGVALPWSVANRRARGQGLRNLWLHALWRSVALVALGVFLRSTSRTITYFTFEDVLSQIGLGYLFLFLLAWQSKRVQIVAVTLILIGYWAAFALYPAPGPGFDFASVGVRPDWPHHLQ
;
A
#
# COMPACT_ATOMS: atom_id res chain seq x y z
N ASP A 1 55.63 8.22 -19.72
CA ASP A 1 54.58 7.59 -20.57
C ASP A 1 53.32 7.21 -19.80
N VAL A 2 53.22 7.58 -18.51
CA VAL A 2 52.01 7.42 -17.68
C VAL A 2 51.00 8.54 -17.95
N VAL A 3 51.40 9.66 -18.53
CA VAL A 3 50.54 10.82 -18.82
C VAL A 3 49.67 10.62 -20.03
N HIS A 4 49.98 9.67 -20.92
CA HIS A 4 49.16 9.37 -22.12
C HIS A 4 48.02 8.40 -21.87
N MET A 5 47.94 7.77 -20.71
CA MET A 5 46.84 6.86 -20.33
C MET A 5 45.65 7.56 -19.61
N LEU A 6 45.81 8.86 -19.31
CA LEU A 6 44.74 9.70 -18.75
C LEU A 6 44.04 10.54 -19.82
N GLY A 7 44.21 10.16 -21.07
CA GLY A 7 43.59 10.80 -22.21
C GLY A 7 42.12 10.49 -22.32
N MET A 8 41.37 11.55 -22.31
CA MET A 8 40.00 11.70 -22.81
C MET A 8 38.91 11.14 -21.88
N GLY A 9 38.50 12.00 -21.00
CA GLY A 9 37.20 11.93 -20.35
C GLY A 9 36.08 11.78 -21.35
N ALA A 10 35.70 10.54 -21.63
CA ALA A 10 34.34 10.29 -22.01
C ALA A 10 33.48 10.76 -20.87
N THR A 11 32.75 11.84 -21.04
CA THR A 11 31.63 12.24 -20.20
C THR A 11 30.61 11.14 -20.31
N SER A 12 30.79 10.08 -19.54
CA SER A 12 29.81 9.02 -19.44
C SER A 12 28.57 9.66 -18.81
N SER A 13 27.56 9.85 -19.63
CA SER A 13 26.25 10.22 -19.14
C SER A 13 25.92 9.34 -17.94
N PRO A 14 25.38 9.91 -16.84
CA PRO A 14 25.03 9.09 -15.68
C PRO A 14 24.14 7.93 -16.16
N PRO A 15 24.38 6.71 -15.68
CA PRO A 15 23.63 5.54 -16.14
C PRO A 15 22.13 5.81 -16.01
N ALA A 16 21.38 5.51 -17.05
CA ALA A 16 19.94 5.68 -17.07
C ALA A 16 19.34 4.97 -15.85
N PRO A 17 18.35 5.58 -15.17
CA PRO A 17 17.74 4.96 -14.00
C PRO A 17 17.17 3.59 -14.39
N VAL A 18 17.57 2.55 -13.66
CA VAL A 18 17.05 1.20 -13.88
C VAL A 18 15.55 1.23 -13.56
N ARG A 19 14.74 1.05 -14.59
CA ARG A 19 13.28 0.91 -14.47
C ARG A 19 12.90 -0.55 -14.40
N LEU A 20 12.04 -0.90 -13.49
CA LEU A 20 11.44 -2.24 -13.40
C LEU A 20 10.11 -2.22 -14.16
N ALA A 21 10.18 -2.60 -15.45
CA ALA A 21 9.00 -2.58 -16.33
C ALA A 21 7.84 -3.42 -15.77
N SER A 22 8.12 -4.55 -15.12
CA SER A 22 7.12 -5.39 -14.46
C SER A 22 6.40 -4.65 -13.32
N LEU A 23 7.13 -3.87 -12.52
CA LEU A 23 6.55 -3.07 -11.43
C LEU A 23 5.70 -1.93 -11.97
N ASP A 24 6.14 -1.29 -13.06
CA ASP A 24 5.37 -0.23 -13.71
C ASP A 24 4.10 -0.79 -14.38
N ALA A 25 4.17 -1.97 -15.00
CA ALA A 25 3.01 -2.68 -15.55
C ALA A 25 2.02 -3.08 -14.44
N PHE A 26 2.50 -3.64 -13.33
CA PHE A 26 1.66 -4.00 -12.18
C PHE A 26 0.98 -2.77 -11.58
N ARG A 27 1.69 -1.65 -11.46
CA ARG A 27 1.11 -0.38 -11.02
C ARG A 27 0.01 0.09 -11.95
N GLY A 28 0.28 0.08 -13.27
CA GLY A 28 -0.70 0.44 -14.29
C GLY A 28 -1.96 -0.42 -14.23
N LEU A 29 -1.81 -1.73 -14.06
CA LEU A 29 -2.92 -2.67 -13.92
C LEU A 29 -3.75 -2.39 -12.65
N THR A 30 -3.07 -2.17 -11.51
CA THR A 30 -3.75 -1.86 -10.23
C THR A 30 -4.51 -0.52 -10.33
N MET A 31 -3.92 0.50 -10.97
CA MET A 31 -4.60 1.78 -11.19
C MET A 31 -5.80 1.64 -12.13
N LEU A 32 -5.67 0.86 -13.21
CA LEU A 32 -6.77 0.58 -14.13
C LEU A 32 -7.91 -0.15 -13.41
N TYR A 33 -7.55 -1.11 -12.57
CA TYR A 33 -8.53 -1.85 -11.78
C TYR A 33 -9.24 -0.93 -10.76
N MET A 34 -8.52 -0.07 -10.06
CA MET A 34 -9.12 0.94 -9.19
C MET A 34 -10.04 1.91 -9.96
N ALA A 35 -9.65 2.32 -11.17
CA ALA A 35 -10.48 3.17 -12.02
C ALA A 35 -11.78 2.48 -12.49
N SER A 36 -11.86 1.16 -12.44
CA SER A 36 -13.06 0.40 -12.80
C SER A 36 -14.26 0.67 -11.89
N GLU A 37 -14.06 1.26 -10.72
CA GLU A 37 -15.13 1.75 -9.84
C GLU A 37 -16.07 2.72 -10.57
N ILE A 38 -15.54 3.54 -11.48
CA ILE A 38 -16.31 4.50 -12.27
C ILE A 38 -17.38 3.79 -13.11
N TRP A 39 -17.12 2.58 -13.57
CA TRP A 39 -18.03 1.79 -14.40
C TRP A 39 -19.16 1.13 -13.60
N ARG A 40 -19.09 1.16 -12.27
CA ARG A 40 -20.12 0.60 -11.38
C ARG A 40 -20.54 -0.82 -11.77
N LEU A 41 -19.58 -1.69 -12.05
CA LEU A 41 -19.81 -3.03 -12.57
C LEU A 41 -20.70 -3.89 -11.65
N SER A 42 -20.59 -3.72 -10.35
CA SER A 42 -21.48 -4.36 -9.38
C SER A 42 -22.95 -3.94 -9.54
N ALA A 43 -23.20 -2.69 -9.99
CA ALA A 43 -24.56 -2.24 -10.27
C ALA A 43 -25.13 -2.88 -11.55
N ILE A 44 -24.29 -3.04 -12.58
CA ILE A 44 -24.67 -3.75 -13.82
C ILE A 44 -25.00 -5.20 -13.52
N ALA A 45 -24.20 -5.87 -12.70
CA ALA A 45 -24.39 -7.26 -12.33
C ALA A 45 -25.75 -7.53 -11.64
N ARG A 46 -26.28 -6.55 -10.91
CA ARG A 46 -27.61 -6.66 -10.29
C ARG A 46 -28.75 -6.81 -11.31
N SER A 47 -28.54 -6.36 -12.54
CA SER A 47 -29.52 -6.55 -13.64
C SER A 47 -29.45 -7.96 -14.25
N PHE A 48 -28.42 -8.75 -13.88
CA PHE A 48 -28.22 -10.10 -14.40
C PHE A 48 -27.94 -11.11 -13.26
N PRO A 49 -28.88 -11.31 -12.33
CA PRO A 49 -28.66 -12.09 -11.11
C PRO A 49 -28.33 -13.56 -11.37
N GLU A 50 -28.85 -14.14 -12.46
CA GLU A 50 -28.60 -15.52 -12.82
C GLU A 50 -27.37 -15.76 -13.68
N ASN A 51 -26.64 -14.69 -14.05
CA ASN A 51 -25.48 -14.81 -14.92
C ASN A 51 -24.21 -14.93 -14.10
N ALA A 52 -23.57 -16.09 -14.08
CA ALA A 52 -22.37 -16.39 -13.29
C ALA A 52 -21.18 -15.45 -13.61
N PHE A 53 -21.03 -15.01 -14.86
CA PHE A 53 -19.98 -14.08 -15.24
C PHE A 53 -20.17 -12.72 -14.55
N TRP A 54 -21.37 -12.17 -14.58
CA TRP A 54 -21.65 -10.90 -13.93
C TRP A 54 -21.56 -10.99 -12.41
N GLN A 55 -21.97 -12.12 -11.82
CA GLN A 55 -21.79 -12.35 -10.38
C GLN A 55 -20.31 -12.43 -9.99
N PHE A 56 -19.48 -13.09 -10.80
CA PHE A 56 -18.02 -13.10 -10.60
C PHE A 56 -17.41 -11.69 -10.69
N ILE A 57 -17.83 -10.88 -11.67
CA ILE A 57 -17.40 -9.49 -11.80
C ILE A 57 -17.82 -8.67 -10.58
N ALA A 58 -19.09 -8.79 -10.16
CA ALA A 58 -19.60 -8.06 -8.98
C ALA A 58 -18.82 -8.42 -7.73
N PHE A 59 -18.57 -9.71 -7.48
CA PHE A 59 -17.80 -10.16 -6.32
C PHE A 59 -16.39 -9.57 -6.30
N ASN A 60 -15.72 -9.50 -7.45
CA ASN A 60 -14.36 -9.00 -7.52
C ASN A 60 -14.26 -7.47 -7.58
N THR A 61 -15.32 -6.75 -7.87
CA THR A 61 -15.33 -5.27 -7.93
C THR A 61 -16.01 -4.62 -6.73
N ASP A 62 -16.21 -5.38 -5.65
CA ASP A 62 -16.77 -4.89 -4.40
C ASP A 62 -16.00 -5.48 -3.21
N HIS A 63 -16.10 -4.81 -2.06
CA HIS A 63 -15.51 -5.30 -0.83
C HIS A 63 -16.29 -6.49 -0.28
N VAL A 64 -15.57 -7.52 0.19
CA VAL A 64 -16.20 -8.54 1.03
C VAL A 64 -16.51 -7.96 2.40
N GLN A 65 -17.60 -8.42 3.03
CA GLN A 65 -17.99 -7.85 4.32
C GLN A 65 -17.00 -8.22 5.44
N TRP A 66 -17.01 -9.44 5.94
CA TRP A 66 -16.16 -9.80 7.08
C TRP A 66 -15.26 -11.01 6.84
N THR A 67 -15.64 -11.89 5.95
CA THR A 67 -14.91 -13.13 5.69
C THR A 67 -14.62 -13.29 4.20
N GLY A 68 -13.43 -13.80 3.91
CA GLY A 68 -12.96 -13.98 2.55
C GLY A 68 -12.11 -12.80 2.06
N GLY A 69 -11.97 -12.68 0.75
CA GLY A 69 -11.24 -11.61 0.08
C GLY A 69 -11.61 -11.56 -1.38
N SER A 70 -11.86 -10.38 -1.91
CA SER A 70 -12.06 -10.13 -3.33
C SER A 70 -10.80 -9.54 -3.96
N ALA A 71 -10.74 -9.48 -5.28
CA ALA A 71 -9.65 -8.78 -5.95
C ALA A 71 -9.67 -7.28 -5.62
N TRP A 72 -10.83 -6.71 -5.28
CA TRP A 72 -10.96 -5.33 -4.84
C TRP A 72 -10.21 -5.04 -3.54
N ASP A 73 -10.26 -5.97 -2.59
CA ASP A 73 -9.57 -5.87 -1.32
C ASP A 73 -8.04 -5.90 -1.46
N LEU A 74 -7.53 -6.42 -2.58
CA LEU A 74 -6.09 -6.49 -2.86
C LEU A 74 -5.49 -5.18 -3.42
N ILE A 75 -6.29 -4.18 -3.77
CA ILE A 75 -5.80 -2.92 -4.34
C ILE A 75 -4.86 -2.20 -3.36
N GLN A 76 -5.28 -2.04 -2.12
CA GLN A 76 -4.48 -1.37 -1.09
C GLN A 76 -3.19 -2.14 -0.74
N PRO A 77 -3.22 -3.45 -0.47
CA PRO A 77 -2.02 -4.26 -0.32
C PRO A 77 -1.09 -4.19 -1.53
N ALA A 78 -1.61 -4.17 -2.77
CA ALA A 78 -0.81 -4.05 -3.98
C ALA A 78 -0.03 -2.74 -4.03
N PHE A 79 -0.64 -1.60 -3.71
CA PHE A 79 0.06 -0.33 -3.63
C PHE A 79 1.14 -0.32 -2.55
N THR A 80 0.85 -0.85 -1.38
CA THR A 80 1.82 -0.95 -0.27
C THR A 80 2.98 -1.85 -0.65
N PHE A 81 2.71 -2.99 -1.27
CA PHE A 81 3.73 -3.92 -1.79
C PHE A 81 4.64 -3.22 -2.83
N MET A 82 4.05 -2.51 -3.80
CA MET A 82 4.82 -1.79 -4.82
C MET A 82 5.75 -0.73 -4.20
N VAL A 83 5.30 -0.04 -3.16
CA VAL A 83 6.15 0.92 -2.44
C VAL A 83 7.34 0.21 -1.78
N GLY A 84 7.10 -0.93 -1.14
CA GLY A 84 8.15 -1.75 -0.52
C GLY A 84 9.20 -2.22 -1.52
N VAL A 85 8.75 -2.76 -2.66
CA VAL A 85 9.66 -3.24 -3.71
C VAL A 85 10.41 -2.08 -4.39
N ALA A 86 9.77 -0.95 -4.63
CA ALA A 86 10.39 0.18 -5.32
C ALA A 86 11.42 0.93 -4.45
N LEU A 87 11.31 0.85 -3.12
CA LEU A 87 12.14 1.64 -2.22
C LEU A 87 13.65 1.37 -2.35
N PRO A 88 14.16 0.12 -2.35
CA PRO A 88 15.59 -0.15 -2.51
C PRO A 88 16.15 0.43 -3.83
N TRP A 89 15.39 0.31 -4.92
CA TRP A 89 15.78 0.85 -6.23
C TRP A 89 15.81 2.37 -6.22
N SER A 90 14.84 3.00 -5.59
CA SER A 90 14.80 4.46 -5.43
C SER A 90 16.02 4.99 -4.65
N VAL A 91 16.37 4.31 -3.55
CA VAL A 91 17.54 4.65 -2.73
C VAL A 91 18.83 4.44 -3.51
N ALA A 92 18.98 3.29 -4.20
CA ALA A 92 20.16 2.98 -5.01
C ALA A 92 20.38 4.01 -6.13
N ASN A 93 19.33 4.37 -6.87
CA ASN A 93 19.40 5.36 -7.95
C ASN A 93 19.79 6.75 -7.44
N ARG A 94 19.33 7.16 -6.25
CA ARG A 94 19.67 8.44 -5.64
C ARG A 94 21.12 8.47 -5.16
N ARG A 95 21.59 7.37 -4.58
CA ARG A 95 22.99 7.21 -4.20
C ARG A 95 23.93 7.25 -5.40
N ALA A 96 23.56 6.57 -6.49
CA ALA A 96 24.32 6.61 -7.74
C ALA A 96 24.44 8.03 -8.31
N ARG A 97 23.50 8.92 -8.02
CA ARG A 97 23.54 10.35 -8.37
C ARG A 97 24.28 11.21 -7.33
N GLY A 98 25.01 10.62 -6.39
CA GLY A 98 25.79 11.33 -5.39
C GLY A 98 24.97 11.98 -4.26
N GLN A 99 23.71 11.63 -4.09
CA GLN A 99 22.90 12.19 -2.99
C GLN A 99 23.36 11.62 -1.64
N GLY A 100 23.68 12.51 -0.72
CA GLY A 100 24.08 12.15 0.65
C GLY A 100 22.86 11.67 1.49
N LEU A 101 23.16 11.02 2.61
CA LEU A 101 22.16 10.47 3.54
C LEU A 101 21.13 11.50 4.00
N ARG A 102 21.57 12.72 4.30
CA ARG A 102 20.67 13.82 4.71
C ARG A 102 19.58 14.08 3.66
N ASN A 103 19.96 14.14 2.40
CA ASN A 103 19.02 14.38 1.31
C ASN A 103 18.04 13.21 1.11
N LEU A 104 18.51 11.98 1.33
CA LEU A 104 17.66 10.79 1.30
C LEU A 104 16.60 10.82 2.41
N TRP A 105 17.01 11.19 3.63
CA TRP A 105 16.11 11.35 4.77
C TRP A 105 15.09 12.48 4.57
N LEU A 106 15.55 13.65 4.13
CA LEU A 106 14.65 14.77 3.85
C LEU A 106 13.64 14.42 2.77
N HIS A 107 14.06 13.68 1.74
CA HIS A 107 13.14 13.22 0.71
C HIS A 107 12.14 12.19 1.24
N ALA A 108 12.58 11.25 2.07
CA ALA A 108 11.69 10.27 2.68
C ALA A 108 10.65 10.95 3.58
N LEU A 109 11.08 11.90 4.40
CA LEU A 109 10.20 12.70 5.25
C LEU A 109 9.20 13.52 4.43
N TRP A 110 9.70 14.25 3.42
CA TRP A 110 8.84 15.03 2.54
C TRP A 110 7.78 14.16 1.85
N ARG A 111 8.18 13.00 1.33
CA ARG A 111 7.26 12.06 0.70
C ARG A 111 6.20 11.55 1.68
N SER A 112 6.60 11.21 2.91
CA SER A 112 5.69 10.78 3.97
C SER A 112 4.65 11.86 4.26
N VAL A 113 5.11 13.08 4.55
CA VAL A 113 4.22 14.22 4.86
C VAL A 113 3.30 14.55 3.68
N ALA A 114 3.84 14.58 2.46
CA ALA A 114 3.06 14.87 1.26
C ALA A 114 1.96 13.84 1.01
N LEU A 115 2.24 12.55 1.23
CA LEU A 115 1.24 11.49 1.09
C LEU A 115 0.14 11.60 2.13
N VAL A 116 0.48 11.85 3.41
CA VAL A 116 -0.50 12.04 4.48
C VAL A 116 -1.36 13.29 4.21
N ALA A 117 -0.71 14.40 3.85
CA ALA A 117 -1.43 15.64 3.54
C ALA A 117 -2.38 15.47 2.35
N LEU A 118 -1.93 14.76 1.30
CA LEU A 118 -2.77 14.46 0.13
C LEU A 118 -3.95 13.57 0.49
N GLY A 119 -3.74 12.54 1.32
CA GLY A 119 -4.81 11.66 1.82
C GLY A 119 -5.87 12.44 2.59
N VAL A 120 -5.45 13.25 3.58
CA VAL A 120 -6.36 14.12 4.34
C VAL A 120 -7.06 15.12 3.42
N PHE A 121 -6.35 15.72 2.47
CA PHE A 121 -6.94 16.64 1.49
C PHE A 121 -8.05 15.95 0.67
N LEU A 122 -7.76 14.81 0.06
CA LEU A 122 -8.74 14.09 -0.77
C LEU A 122 -9.98 13.66 0.04
N ARG A 123 -9.80 13.22 1.27
CA ARG A 123 -10.92 12.87 2.17
C ARG A 123 -11.73 14.09 2.62
N SER A 124 -11.15 15.26 2.54
CA SER A 124 -11.81 16.52 2.95
C SER A 124 -12.55 17.21 1.80
N THR A 125 -12.28 16.87 0.54
CA THR A 125 -12.83 17.58 -0.64
C THR A 125 -14.36 17.59 -0.73
N SER A 126 -15.02 16.54 -0.20
CA SER A 126 -16.49 16.42 -0.17
C SER A 126 -17.12 16.82 1.17
N ARG A 127 -16.35 17.43 2.07
CA ARG A 127 -16.77 17.78 3.42
C ARG A 127 -16.71 19.30 3.63
N THR A 128 -17.52 19.82 4.55
CA THR A 128 -17.52 21.24 4.94
C THR A 128 -16.39 21.61 5.88
N ILE A 129 -15.78 20.61 6.54
CA ILE A 129 -14.63 20.77 7.45
C ILE A 129 -13.53 19.81 7.05
N THR A 130 -12.28 20.13 7.43
CA THR A 130 -11.16 19.21 7.24
C THR A 130 -11.38 17.92 8.01
N TYR A 131 -11.34 16.79 7.32
CA TYR A 131 -11.57 15.47 7.88
C TYR A 131 -10.23 14.75 8.09
N PHE A 132 -9.75 14.80 9.33
CA PHE A 132 -8.51 14.13 9.73
C PHE A 132 -8.76 12.65 9.96
N THR A 133 -8.67 11.87 8.89
CA THR A 133 -8.68 10.41 8.91
C THR A 133 -7.46 9.87 8.20
N PHE A 134 -6.98 8.71 8.64
CA PHE A 134 -5.80 8.05 8.08
C PHE A 134 -6.14 6.64 7.55
N GLU A 135 -7.39 6.43 7.23
CA GLU A 135 -7.92 5.15 6.72
C GLU A 135 -7.60 4.91 5.25
N ASP A 136 -7.27 5.99 4.52
CA ASP A 136 -6.99 5.88 3.10
C ASP A 136 -5.57 5.35 2.82
N VAL A 137 -5.41 4.77 1.63
CA VAL A 137 -4.16 4.15 1.17
C VAL A 137 -2.98 5.12 1.21
N LEU A 138 -3.18 6.39 0.84
CA LEU A 138 -2.11 7.39 0.79
C LEU A 138 -1.60 7.73 2.18
N SER A 139 -2.50 7.98 3.12
CA SER A 139 -2.14 8.26 4.52
C SER A 139 -1.45 7.08 5.16
N GLN A 140 -1.93 5.85 4.95
CA GLN A 140 -1.32 4.65 5.50
C GLN A 140 0.07 4.40 4.93
N ILE A 141 0.26 4.55 3.61
CA ILE A 141 1.58 4.48 2.99
C ILE A 141 2.48 5.60 3.53
N GLY A 142 1.98 6.82 3.64
CA GLY A 142 2.73 7.96 4.15
C GLY A 142 3.23 7.72 5.58
N LEU A 143 2.36 7.29 6.48
CA LEU A 143 2.72 6.97 7.87
C LEU A 143 3.72 5.82 7.97
N GLY A 144 3.53 4.77 7.17
CA GLY A 144 4.42 3.60 7.15
C GLY A 144 5.76 3.84 6.45
N TYR A 145 5.86 4.86 5.58
CA TYR A 145 7.00 5.04 4.70
C TYR A 145 8.32 5.29 5.44
N LEU A 146 8.31 6.08 6.51
CA LEU A 146 9.51 6.34 7.30
C LEU A 146 10.03 5.09 8.01
N PHE A 147 9.13 4.28 8.56
CA PHE A 147 9.50 3.00 9.18
C PHE A 147 10.06 2.03 8.14
N LEU A 148 9.43 1.96 6.97
CA LEU A 148 9.92 1.15 5.86
C LEU A 148 11.29 1.62 5.39
N PHE A 149 11.51 2.94 5.29
CA PHE A 149 12.79 3.52 4.94
C PHE A 149 13.87 3.17 5.97
N LEU A 150 13.56 3.25 7.27
CA LEU A 150 14.46 2.81 8.34
C LEU A 150 14.84 1.33 8.23
N LEU A 151 13.85 0.48 8.00
CA LEU A 151 14.04 -0.96 7.87
C LEU A 151 14.84 -1.33 6.62
N ALA A 152 14.72 -0.57 5.54
CA ALA A 152 15.46 -0.81 4.30
C ALA A 152 17.00 -0.71 4.47
N TRP A 153 17.48 -0.04 5.52
CA TRP A 153 18.90 0.08 5.86
C TRP A 153 19.39 -1.04 6.78
N GLN A 154 18.48 -1.82 7.34
CA GLN A 154 18.82 -2.85 8.30
C GLN A 154 19.25 -4.14 7.62
N SER A 155 19.93 -5.00 8.39
CA SER A 155 20.28 -6.33 7.92
C SER A 155 19.01 -7.17 7.66
N LYS A 156 19.13 -8.17 6.78
CA LYS A 156 18.04 -9.10 6.47
C LYS A 156 17.44 -9.76 7.74
N ARG A 157 18.27 -10.05 8.74
CA ARG A 157 17.81 -10.63 10.01
C ARG A 157 16.89 -9.67 10.76
N VAL A 158 17.27 -8.40 10.86
CA VAL A 158 16.44 -7.36 11.50
C VAL A 158 15.12 -7.16 10.76
N GLN A 159 15.15 -7.18 9.42
CA GLN A 159 13.93 -7.07 8.61
C GLN A 159 12.99 -8.26 8.87
N ILE A 160 13.50 -9.49 8.90
CA ILE A 160 12.69 -10.68 9.21
C ILE A 160 12.09 -10.58 10.62
N VAL A 161 12.90 -10.22 11.61
CA VAL A 161 12.42 -10.06 13.00
C VAL A 161 11.33 -9.00 13.06
N ALA A 162 11.52 -7.85 12.41
CA ALA A 162 10.53 -6.78 12.39
C ALA A 162 9.19 -7.24 11.76
N VAL A 163 9.24 -7.95 10.63
CA VAL A 163 8.02 -8.50 10.00
C VAL A 163 7.33 -9.50 10.93
N THR A 164 8.10 -10.41 11.53
CA THR A 164 7.57 -11.41 12.48
C THR A 164 6.89 -10.74 13.68
N LEU A 165 7.53 -9.74 14.27
CA LEU A 165 6.96 -8.98 15.40
C LEU A 165 5.70 -8.23 15.03
N ILE A 166 5.66 -7.61 13.82
CA ILE A 166 4.46 -6.92 13.33
C ILE A 166 3.32 -7.92 13.15
N LEU A 167 3.57 -9.06 12.51
CA LEU A 167 2.53 -10.06 12.27
C LEU A 167 2.00 -10.68 13.58
N ILE A 168 2.89 -11.07 14.48
CA ILE A 168 2.51 -11.62 15.79
C ILE A 168 1.80 -10.55 16.62
N GLY A 169 2.31 -9.32 16.66
CA GLY A 169 1.71 -8.23 17.41
C GLY A 169 0.31 -7.86 16.90
N TYR A 170 0.14 -7.83 15.58
CA TYR A 170 -1.16 -7.59 14.96
C TYR A 170 -2.16 -8.71 15.30
N TRP A 171 -1.75 -9.97 15.14
CA TRP A 171 -2.56 -11.13 15.54
C TRP A 171 -2.91 -11.08 17.04
N ALA A 172 -1.93 -10.83 17.90
CA ALA A 172 -2.13 -10.77 19.34
C ALA A 172 -3.09 -9.62 19.75
N ALA A 173 -3.02 -8.48 19.05
CA ALA A 173 -3.93 -7.36 19.30
C ALA A 173 -5.40 -7.76 19.08
N PHE A 174 -5.69 -8.57 18.06
CA PHE A 174 -7.04 -9.10 17.84
C PHE A 174 -7.37 -10.25 18.78
N ALA A 175 -6.44 -11.18 19.01
CA ALA A 175 -6.65 -12.34 19.88
C ALA A 175 -6.90 -11.94 21.36
N LEU A 176 -6.27 -10.86 21.80
CA LEU A 176 -6.38 -10.36 23.17
C LEU A 176 -7.44 -9.24 23.33
N TYR A 177 -8.06 -8.83 22.21
CA TYR A 177 -9.11 -7.84 22.27
C TYR A 177 -10.32 -8.40 23.02
N PRO A 178 -10.84 -7.72 24.06
CA PRO A 178 -11.94 -8.24 24.85
C PRO A 178 -13.19 -8.41 23.98
N ALA A 179 -13.86 -9.55 24.16
CA ALA A 179 -15.14 -9.79 23.49
C ALA A 179 -16.16 -8.70 23.88
N PRO A 180 -17.08 -8.32 22.99
CA PRO A 180 -18.16 -7.41 23.32
C PRO A 180 -18.97 -7.92 24.51
N GLY A 181 -19.46 -6.99 25.34
CA GLY A 181 -20.26 -7.34 26.54
C GLY A 181 -21.57 -8.06 26.20
N PRO A 182 -22.17 -8.72 27.19
CA PRO A 182 -23.45 -9.39 27.01
C PRO A 182 -24.51 -8.39 26.52
N GLY A 183 -25.22 -8.74 25.42
CA GLY A 183 -26.24 -7.88 24.82
C GLY A 183 -25.72 -7.03 23.65
N PHE A 184 -24.46 -7.18 23.22
CA PHE A 184 -23.96 -6.56 22.00
C PHE A 184 -24.69 -7.11 20.78
N ASP A 185 -25.30 -6.22 19.99
CA ASP A 185 -25.97 -6.60 18.73
C ASP A 185 -24.97 -6.72 17.58
N PHE A 186 -24.50 -7.92 17.30
CA PHE A 186 -23.61 -8.21 16.19
C PHE A 186 -24.22 -7.87 14.82
N ALA A 187 -25.55 -7.97 14.68
CA ALA A 187 -26.22 -7.64 13.43
C ALA A 187 -26.15 -6.14 13.11
N SER A 188 -26.11 -5.27 14.13
CA SER A 188 -26.00 -3.83 13.95
C SER A 188 -24.68 -3.40 13.32
N VAL A 189 -23.63 -4.21 13.43
CA VAL A 189 -22.30 -4.01 12.81
C VAL A 189 -22.07 -4.91 11.61
N GLY A 190 -23.13 -5.55 11.09
CA GLY A 190 -23.06 -6.38 9.89
C GLY A 190 -22.45 -7.78 10.08
N VAL A 191 -22.25 -8.20 11.31
CA VAL A 191 -21.78 -9.57 11.64
C VAL A 191 -22.96 -10.50 11.71
N ARG A 192 -22.92 -11.60 10.94
CA ARG A 192 -23.98 -12.59 10.93
C ARG A 192 -23.86 -13.53 12.13
N PRO A 193 -24.99 -13.99 12.72
CA PRO A 193 -24.98 -14.87 13.87
C PRO A 193 -24.33 -16.25 13.62
N ASP A 194 -24.30 -16.68 12.35
CA ASP A 194 -23.74 -17.95 11.90
C ASP A 194 -22.24 -17.88 11.60
N TRP A 195 -21.61 -16.71 11.70
CA TRP A 195 -20.20 -16.59 11.48
C TRP A 195 -19.38 -17.05 12.70
N PRO A 196 -18.29 -17.76 12.46
CA PRO A 196 -17.47 -18.25 13.55
C PRO A 196 -16.80 -17.08 14.30
N HIS A 197 -17.01 -17.04 15.61
CA HIS A 197 -16.39 -16.09 16.54
C HIS A 197 -15.19 -16.75 17.21
N HIS A 198 -14.09 -16.92 16.50
CA HIS A 198 -12.94 -17.74 16.97
C HIS A 198 -12.10 -17.09 18.07
N LEU A 199 -12.33 -15.82 18.37
CA LEU A 199 -11.53 -15.05 19.33
C LEU A 199 -12.37 -14.55 20.52
N GLN A 200 -13.47 -15.25 20.80
CA GLN A 200 -14.26 -15.06 22.00
C GLN A 200 -13.75 -15.91 23.14
#